data_416d9212578f33f141a6f8fbf076e072
#
_entry.id   416d9212578f33f141a6f8fbf076e072
#
_cell.length_a   1.000
_cell.length_b   1.000
_cell.length_c   1.000
_cell.angle_alpha   90.00
_cell.angle_beta   90.00
_cell.angle_gamma   90.00
#
_symmetry.space_group_name_H-M   'P 1'
#
loop_
_entity.id
_entity.type
_entity.pdbx_description
1 polymer ?
#
loop_
_entity_poly.entity_id
_entity_poly.type
_entity_poly.pdbx_seq_one_letter_code
_entity_poly.pdbx_strand_id
1 'polypeptide(L)'
;MRRFDVSRAARTACAALCVPFMFQAAWAQGLSLDAALATALAHHPDLRASMLEREASEGATQQAGAWQNPELSTLVEDTRQATRTTTIQLNQPIELGGKRSARISAARAAQGQAELDVAARRAQVRSQVMAAFYGVAVAQERVRLSDELGRLSSQAREAASKR
;
A
#
# COMPACT_ATOMS: atom_id res chain seq x y z
N MET A 1 -46.97 35.83 -41.71
CA MET A 1 -45.62 35.38 -42.12
C MET A 1 -44.58 36.29 -41.50
N ARG A 2 -43.96 35.91 -40.38
CA ARG A 2 -42.83 36.61 -39.76
C ARG A 2 -41.61 35.72 -39.86
N ARG A 3 -40.64 36.13 -40.67
CA ARG A 3 -39.34 35.47 -40.79
C ARG A 3 -38.51 35.80 -39.54
N PHE A 4 -38.12 34.81 -38.79
CA PHE A 4 -37.15 34.93 -37.68
C PHE A 4 -35.75 34.96 -38.25
N ASP A 5 -35.02 36.03 -38.05
CA ASP A 5 -33.64 36.24 -38.46
C ASP A 5 -32.70 35.58 -37.42
N VAL A 6 -32.20 34.41 -37.73
CA VAL A 6 -31.37 33.58 -36.83
C VAL A 6 -29.85 33.88 -36.96
N SER A 7 -29.51 34.94 -37.73
CA SER A 7 -28.10 35.14 -38.15
C SER A 7 -27.26 36.12 -37.33
N ARG A 8 -27.80 36.70 -36.20
CA ARG A 8 -27.05 37.67 -35.41
C ARG A 8 -26.64 37.22 -34.00
N ALA A 9 -27.07 36.07 -33.52
CA ALA A 9 -26.76 35.58 -32.17
C ALA A 9 -25.52 34.63 -32.09
N ALA A 10 -24.88 34.29 -33.20
CA ALA A 10 -23.81 33.30 -33.27
C ALA A 10 -22.39 33.87 -33.33
N ARG A 11 -22.19 35.17 -33.15
CA ARG A 11 -20.87 35.81 -33.32
C ARG A 11 -20.22 36.39 -32.06
N THR A 12 -20.82 36.25 -30.87
CA THR A 12 -20.28 36.82 -29.62
C THR A 12 -19.95 35.81 -28.54
N ALA A 13 -19.92 34.50 -28.82
CA ALA A 13 -19.66 33.45 -27.82
C ALA A 13 -18.28 32.75 -27.96
N CYS A 14 -17.35 33.25 -28.77
CA CYS A 14 -16.06 32.58 -29.02
C CYS A 14 -14.83 33.31 -28.46
N ALA A 15 -14.97 34.21 -27.50
CA ALA A 15 -13.85 35.05 -27.04
C ALA A 15 -13.64 35.05 -25.54
N ALA A 16 -13.86 33.94 -24.82
CA ALA A 16 -13.62 33.91 -23.36
C ALA A 16 -13.21 32.55 -22.81
N LEU A 17 -12.32 31.81 -23.49
CA LEU A 17 -11.71 30.59 -22.93
C LEU A 17 -10.21 30.55 -23.18
N CYS A 18 -9.52 31.68 -22.99
CA CYS A 18 -8.10 31.67 -22.66
C CYS A 18 -7.97 31.41 -21.16
N VAL A 19 -8.06 30.15 -20.74
CA VAL A 19 -7.60 29.72 -19.42
C VAL A 19 -6.08 29.96 -19.42
N PRO A 20 -5.53 30.83 -18.55
CA PRO A 20 -4.09 30.92 -18.38
C PRO A 20 -3.66 29.57 -17.80
N PHE A 21 -3.04 28.75 -18.62
CA PHE A 21 -2.25 27.60 -18.19
C PHE A 21 -1.11 28.21 -17.35
N MET A 22 -1.37 28.46 -16.08
CA MET A 22 -0.35 28.79 -15.11
C MET A 22 0.60 27.59 -15.09
N PHE A 23 1.67 27.71 -15.82
CA PHE A 23 2.89 26.95 -15.59
C PHE A 23 3.26 27.19 -14.14
N GLN A 24 2.76 26.36 -13.24
CA GLN A 24 3.35 26.21 -11.92
C GLN A 24 4.74 25.66 -12.20
N ALA A 25 5.72 26.57 -12.26
CA ALA A 25 7.11 26.21 -12.10
C ALA A 25 7.18 25.51 -10.74
N ALA A 26 7.06 24.19 -10.72
CA ALA A 26 7.41 23.37 -9.58
C ALA A 26 8.90 23.67 -9.37
N TRP A 27 9.20 24.60 -8.51
CA TRP A 27 10.53 24.79 -7.98
C TRP A 27 10.91 23.42 -7.46
N ALA A 28 11.90 22.81 -8.10
CA ALA A 28 12.48 21.56 -7.64
C ALA A 28 13.14 21.86 -6.28
N GLN A 29 12.31 21.95 -5.25
CA GLN A 29 12.79 21.96 -3.88
C GLN A 29 13.46 20.61 -3.70
N GLY A 30 14.78 20.66 -3.41
CA GLY A 30 15.53 19.44 -3.19
C GLY A 30 14.78 18.56 -2.20
N LEU A 31 14.54 17.31 -2.58
CA LEU A 31 13.84 16.35 -1.73
C LEU A 31 14.61 16.21 -0.41
N SER A 32 13.99 16.61 0.70
CA SER A 32 14.59 16.39 2.02
C SER A 32 14.46 14.92 2.44
N LEU A 33 15.36 14.45 3.30
CA LEU A 33 15.29 13.09 3.84
C LEU A 33 13.96 12.84 4.56
N ASP A 34 13.48 13.82 5.33
CA ASP A 34 12.22 13.69 6.07
C ASP A 34 11.02 13.57 5.13
N ALA A 35 10.99 14.34 4.04
CA ALA A 35 9.94 14.25 3.03
C ALA A 35 9.99 12.90 2.30
N ALA A 36 11.18 12.40 1.97
CA ALA A 36 11.36 11.08 1.37
C ALA A 36 10.88 9.95 2.30
N LEU A 37 11.25 10.03 3.58
CA LEU A 37 10.82 9.07 4.60
C LEU A 37 9.30 9.09 4.80
N ALA A 38 8.70 10.27 4.93
CA ALA A 38 7.26 10.42 5.10
C ALA A 38 6.50 9.82 3.92
N THR A 39 6.92 10.13 2.69
CA THR A 39 6.30 9.63 1.47
C THR A 39 6.44 8.10 1.36
N ALA A 40 7.63 7.57 1.62
CA ALA A 40 7.87 6.13 1.56
C ALA A 40 7.05 5.37 2.61
N LEU A 41 7.02 5.83 3.86
CA LEU A 41 6.25 5.19 4.93
C LEU A 41 4.73 5.25 4.69
N ALA A 42 4.25 6.28 3.98
CA ALA A 42 2.83 6.40 3.65
C ALA A 42 2.39 5.48 2.50
N HIS A 43 3.30 5.19 1.54
CA HIS A 43 2.92 4.54 0.28
C HIS A 43 3.62 3.19 0.04
N HIS A 44 4.48 2.71 0.96
CA HIS A 44 5.22 1.47 0.75
C HIS A 44 4.27 0.24 0.74
N PRO A 45 4.24 -0.54 -0.33
CA PRO A 45 3.30 -1.64 -0.47
C PRO A 45 3.51 -2.74 0.58
N ASP A 46 4.77 -3.10 0.89
CA ASP A 46 5.07 -4.14 1.88
C ASP A 46 4.67 -3.73 3.31
N LEU A 47 4.81 -2.43 3.64
CA LEU A 47 4.36 -1.94 4.94
C LEU A 47 2.83 -2.01 5.04
N ARG A 48 2.15 -1.67 3.96
CA ARG A 48 0.69 -1.79 3.89
C ARG A 48 0.24 -3.25 3.99
N ALA A 49 0.93 -4.17 3.32
CA ALA A 49 0.66 -5.61 3.42
C ALA A 49 0.80 -6.10 4.86
N SER A 50 1.89 -5.77 5.56
CA SER A 50 2.08 -6.18 6.96
C SER A 50 1.03 -5.59 7.91
N MET A 51 0.52 -4.38 7.63
CA MET A 51 -0.59 -3.80 8.40
C MET A 51 -1.90 -4.57 8.20
N LEU A 52 -2.18 -5.02 6.97
CA LEU A 52 -3.35 -5.87 6.68
C LEU A 52 -3.21 -7.27 7.30
N GLU A 53 -2.00 -7.84 7.32
CA GLU A 53 -1.72 -9.10 8.02
C GLU A 53 -1.97 -8.98 9.53
N ARG A 54 -1.57 -7.86 10.14
CA ARG A 54 -1.89 -7.58 11.54
C ARG A 54 -3.41 -7.53 11.76
N GLU A 55 -4.16 -6.84 10.90
CA GLU A 55 -5.62 -6.76 10.97
C GLU A 55 -6.26 -8.14 10.79
N ALA A 56 -5.76 -8.96 9.86
CA ALA A 56 -6.20 -10.33 9.69
C ALA A 56 -5.95 -11.19 10.95
N SER A 57 -4.82 -10.99 11.65
CA SER A 57 -4.52 -11.69 12.91
C SER A 57 -5.47 -11.30 14.05
N GLU A 58 -5.97 -10.06 14.07
CA GLU A 58 -7.02 -9.63 15.01
C GLU A 58 -8.31 -10.42 14.74
N GLY A 59 -8.72 -10.57 13.46
CA GLY A 59 -9.85 -11.41 13.07
C GLY A 59 -9.66 -12.88 13.45
N ALA A 60 -8.45 -13.42 13.27
CA ALA A 60 -8.12 -14.78 13.68
C ALA A 60 -8.23 -14.97 15.20
N THR A 61 -7.87 -13.96 15.99
CA THR A 61 -8.03 -13.98 17.45
C THR A 61 -9.50 -13.98 17.86
N GLN A 62 -10.34 -13.21 17.19
CA GLN A 62 -11.80 -13.24 17.41
C GLN A 62 -12.37 -14.61 17.04
N GLN A 63 -11.98 -15.16 15.88
CA GLN A 63 -12.40 -16.50 15.44
C GLN A 63 -11.95 -17.58 16.44
N ALA A 64 -10.74 -17.49 16.98
CA ALA A 64 -10.25 -18.42 18.01
C ALA A 64 -11.11 -18.40 19.29
N GLY A 65 -11.76 -17.28 19.58
CA GLY A 65 -12.69 -17.13 20.70
C GLY A 65 -14.11 -17.64 20.42
N ALA A 66 -14.47 -17.87 19.18
CA ALA A 66 -15.81 -18.32 18.82
C ALA A 66 -16.07 -19.77 19.28
N TRP A 67 -17.32 -20.04 19.62
CA TRP A 67 -17.79 -21.41 19.83
C TRP A 67 -17.94 -22.10 18.46
N GLN A 68 -17.73 -23.41 18.47
CA GLN A 68 -17.98 -24.19 17.25
C GLN A 68 -19.48 -24.20 16.95
N ASN A 69 -19.83 -24.04 15.69
CA ASN A 69 -21.23 -24.04 15.27
C ASN A 69 -21.86 -25.40 15.47
N PRO A 70 -23.16 -25.45 15.89
CA PRO A 70 -23.92 -26.67 15.82
C PRO A 70 -24.12 -27.13 14.39
N GLU A 71 -24.08 -28.42 14.15
CA GLU A 71 -24.33 -29.03 12.87
C GLU A 71 -25.70 -29.75 12.92
N LEU A 72 -26.63 -29.34 12.06
CA LEU A 72 -27.90 -29.97 11.87
C LEU A 72 -27.86 -30.79 10.59
N SER A 73 -28.02 -32.10 10.70
CA SER A 73 -28.09 -33.01 9.57
C SER A 73 -29.45 -33.69 9.48
N THR A 74 -29.90 -33.94 8.26
CA THR A 74 -31.12 -34.69 7.97
C THR A 74 -30.77 -35.81 7.03
N LEU A 75 -31.07 -37.05 7.46
CA LEU A 75 -30.88 -38.27 6.68
C LEU A 75 -32.23 -38.87 6.39
N VAL A 76 -32.53 -39.13 5.13
CA VAL A 76 -33.73 -39.84 4.68
C VAL A 76 -33.29 -41.18 4.15
N GLU A 77 -33.67 -42.23 4.85
CA GLU A 77 -33.42 -43.62 4.45
C GLU A 77 -34.69 -44.21 3.82
N ASP A 78 -34.51 -44.87 2.70
CA ASP A 78 -35.56 -45.45 1.85
C ASP A 78 -36.47 -44.38 1.18
N THR A 79 -36.66 -44.52 -0.11
CA THR A 79 -37.57 -43.69 -0.93
C THR A 79 -39.02 -44.19 -0.94
N ARG A 80 -39.26 -45.41 -0.46
CA ARG A 80 -40.58 -46.01 -0.40
C ARG A 80 -41.39 -45.42 0.77
N GLN A 81 -42.58 -44.92 0.49
CA GLN A 81 -43.42 -44.24 1.47
C GLN A 81 -43.73 -45.08 2.72
N ALA A 82 -43.79 -46.43 2.57
CA ALA A 82 -44.14 -47.36 3.67
C ALA A 82 -42.96 -47.63 4.64
N THR A 83 -41.70 -47.45 4.18
CA THR A 83 -40.48 -47.78 4.96
C THR A 83 -39.54 -46.60 5.12
N ARG A 84 -39.93 -45.41 4.66
CA ARG A 84 -39.13 -44.18 4.74
C ARG A 84 -38.93 -43.77 6.19
N THR A 85 -37.66 -43.72 6.57
CA THR A 85 -37.20 -43.18 7.85
C THR A 85 -36.53 -41.86 7.62
N THR A 86 -36.92 -40.85 8.40
CA THR A 86 -36.26 -39.55 8.39
C THR A 86 -35.58 -39.32 9.75
N THR A 87 -34.26 -39.21 9.77
CA THR A 87 -33.49 -38.93 10.97
C THR A 87 -33.03 -37.49 10.94
N ILE A 88 -33.31 -36.73 12.00
CA ILE A 88 -32.82 -35.40 12.23
C ILE A 88 -31.81 -35.47 13.37
N GLN A 89 -30.56 -35.04 13.11
CA GLN A 89 -29.48 -35.09 14.09
C GLN A 89 -28.91 -33.69 14.32
N LEU A 90 -28.83 -33.29 15.57
CA LEU A 90 -28.12 -32.08 16.00
C LEU A 90 -26.85 -32.49 16.72
N ASN A 91 -25.70 -32.06 16.19
CA ASN A 91 -24.38 -32.29 16.77
C ASN A 91 -23.79 -30.96 17.23
N GLN A 92 -23.57 -30.81 18.55
CA GLN A 92 -22.91 -29.62 19.13
C GLN A 92 -21.58 -30.04 19.72
N PRO A 93 -20.43 -29.65 19.09
CA PRO A 93 -19.12 -29.89 19.66
C PRO A 93 -18.90 -29.05 20.93
N ILE A 94 -18.52 -29.69 22.01
CA ILE A 94 -18.16 -29.02 23.27
C ILE A 94 -16.67 -29.26 23.55
N GLU A 95 -15.90 -28.17 23.58
CA GLU A 95 -14.48 -28.23 23.86
C GLU A 95 -14.22 -28.31 25.39
N LEU A 96 -13.66 -29.42 25.83
CA LEU A 96 -13.28 -29.68 27.21
C LEU A 96 -11.75 -29.59 27.37
N GLY A 97 -11.26 -29.53 28.64
CA GLY A 97 -9.85 -29.60 28.94
C GLY A 97 -9.03 -28.36 28.54
N GLY A 98 -9.65 -27.20 28.52
CA GLY A 98 -8.94 -25.95 28.25
C GLY A 98 -8.53 -25.72 26.78
N LYS A 99 -8.97 -26.53 25.83
CA LYS A 99 -8.61 -26.41 24.39
C LYS A 99 -8.92 -25.03 23.82
N ARG A 100 -10.09 -24.47 24.16
CA ARG A 100 -10.50 -23.13 23.73
C ARG A 100 -9.54 -22.05 24.25
N SER A 101 -9.16 -22.10 25.54
CA SER A 101 -8.23 -21.13 26.12
C SER A 101 -6.84 -21.24 25.51
N ALA A 102 -6.36 -22.45 25.25
CA ALA A 102 -5.08 -22.67 24.56
C ALA A 102 -5.10 -22.11 23.12
N ARG A 103 -6.20 -22.33 22.37
CA ARG A 103 -6.39 -21.76 21.04
C ARG A 103 -6.37 -20.23 21.04
N ILE A 104 -7.09 -19.60 21.99
CA ILE A 104 -7.09 -18.14 22.13
C ILE A 104 -5.69 -17.62 22.49
N SER A 105 -4.98 -18.29 23.39
CA SER A 105 -3.62 -17.90 23.78
C SER A 105 -2.64 -17.99 22.59
N ALA A 106 -2.73 -19.04 21.77
CA ALA A 106 -1.93 -19.18 20.58
C ALA A 106 -2.24 -18.07 19.54
N ALA A 107 -3.51 -17.76 19.33
CA ALA A 107 -3.92 -16.69 18.41
C ALA A 107 -3.43 -15.31 18.87
N ARG A 108 -3.49 -15.02 20.19
CA ARG A 108 -2.94 -13.78 20.76
C ARG A 108 -1.43 -13.68 20.61
N ALA A 109 -0.70 -14.78 20.76
CA ALA A 109 0.74 -14.80 20.52
C ALA A 109 1.07 -14.51 19.05
N ALA A 110 0.31 -15.09 18.11
CA ALA A 110 0.43 -14.81 16.68
C ALA A 110 0.10 -13.34 16.35
N GLN A 111 -0.91 -12.75 17.00
CA GLN A 111 -1.21 -11.32 16.87
C GLN A 111 -0.06 -10.44 17.34
N GLY A 112 0.53 -10.76 18.51
CA GLY A 112 1.72 -10.05 19.01
C GLY A 112 2.91 -10.16 18.04
N GLN A 113 3.10 -11.32 17.39
CA GLN A 113 4.11 -11.47 16.36
C GLN A 113 3.83 -10.55 15.16
N ALA A 114 2.60 -10.50 14.66
CA ALA A 114 2.22 -9.63 13.53
C ALA A 114 2.45 -8.13 13.85
N GLU A 115 2.25 -7.70 15.09
CA GLU A 115 2.55 -6.33 15.53
C GLU A 115 4.06 -6.03 15.44
N LEU A 116 4.90 -6.96 15.87
CA LEU A 116 6.36 -6.84 15.78
C LEU A 116 6.84 -6.85 14.32
N ASP A 117 6.20 -7.63 13.45
CA ASP A 117 6.51 -7.68 12.03
C ASP A 117 6.22 -6.34 11.34
N VAL A 118 5.14 -5.64 11.70
CA VAL A 118 4.88 -4.26 11.23
C VAL A 118 5.99 -3.32 11.67
N ALA A 119 6.42 -3.40 12.94
CA ALA A 119 7.50 -2.55 13.45
C ALA A 119 8.83 -2.82 12.73
N ALA A 120 9.18 -4.09 12.52
CA ALA A 120 10.37 -4.51 11.78
C ALA A 120 10.34 -4.04 10.33
N ARG A 121 9.20 -4.19 9.64
CA ARG A 121 9.02 -3.72 8.26
C ARG A 121 9.18 -2.20 8.16
N ARG A 122 8.61 -1.45 9.09
CA ARG A 122 8.79 0.01 9.17
C ARG A 122 10.25 0.42 9.32
N ALA A 123 11.00 -0.25 10.21
CA ALA A 123 12.42 -0.01 10.39
C ALA A 123 13.23 -0.34 9.12
N GLN A 124 12.89 -1.44 8.45
CA GLN A 124 13.53 -1.85 7.20
C GLN A 124 13.31 -0.81 6.08
N VAL A 125 12.07 -0.36 5.86
CA VAL A 125 11.75 0.69 4.87
C VAL A 125 12.53 1.97 5.16
N ARG A 126 12.60 2.36 6.43
CA ARG A 126 13.37 3.53 6.86
C ARG A 126 14.85 3.41 6.50
N SER A 127 15.46 2.27 6.78
CA SER A 127 16.86 2.00 6.43
C SER A 127 17.11 2.03 4.92
N GLN A 128 16.22 1.43 4.14
CA GLN A 128 16.32 1.41 2.67
C GLN A 128 16.23 2.82 2.08
N VAL A 129 15.28 3.64 2.56
CA VAL A 129 15.14 5.04 2.10
C VAL A 129 16.37 5.86 2.43
N MET A 130 16.90 5.73 3.65
CA MET A 130 18.13 6.42 4.05
C MET A 130 19.31 6.02 3.17
N ALA A 131 19.51 4.72 2.94
CA ALA A 131 20.59 4.22 2.09
C ALA A 131 20.47 4.75 0.65
N ALA A 132 19.26 4.74 0.08
CA ALA A 132 18.99 5.24 -1.26
C ALA A 132 19.21 6.77 -1.34
N PHE A 133 18.74 7.53 -0.36
CA PHE A 133 18.90 8.98 -0.31
C PHE A 133 20.37 9.40 -0.29
N TYR A 134 21.16 8.82 0.61
CA TYR A 134 22.60 9.11 0.68
C TYR A 134 23.36 8.55 -0.54
N GLY A 135 22.89 7.44 -1.12
CA GLY A 135 23.44 6.92 -2.37
C GLY A 135 23.31 7.92 -3.51
N VAL A 136 22.15 8.57 -3.64
CA VAL A 136 21.94 9.64 -4.64
C VAL A 136 22.83 10.84 -4.36
N ALA A 137 22.92 11.30 -3.10
CA ALA A 137 23.78 12.42 -2.73
C ALA A 137 25.27 12.17 -3.08
N VAL A 138 25.76 10.97 -2.79
CA VAL A 138 27.14 10.57 -3.16
C VAL A 138 27.32 10.52 -4.68
N ALA A 139 26.33 10.02 -5.42
CA ALA A 139 26.40 9.98 -6.88
C ALA A 139 26.42 11.38 -7.50
N GLN A 140 25.63 12.31 -6.99
CA GLN A 140 25.63 13.72 -7.41
C GLN A 140 26.97 14.38 -7.18
N GLU A 141 27.60 14.15 -6.00
CA GLU A 141 28.90 14.70 -5.69
C GLU A 141 30.01 14.12 -6.59
N ARG A 142 29.93 12.83 -6.92
CA ARG A 142 30.85 12.21 -7.89
C ARG A 142 30.76 12.84 -9.27
N VAL A 143 29.56 13.12 -9.75
CA VAL A 143 29.34 13.80 -11.04
C VAL A 143 29.97 15.20 -10.97
N ARG A 144 29.72 15.98 -9.92
CA ARG A 144 30.29 17.32 -9.73
C ARG A 144 31.81 17.31 -9.77
N LEU A 145 32.43 16.40 -9.02
CA LEU A 145 33.90 16.26 -9.00
C LEU A 145 34.46 15.83 -10.36
N SER A 146 33.78 14.95 -11.08
CA SER A 146 34.20 14.52 -12.42
C SER A 146 34.19 15.70 -13.42
N ASP A 147 33.16 16.54 -13.34
CA ASP A 147 33.08 17.76 -14.18
C ASP A 147 34.19 18.76 -13.85
N GLU A 148 34.50 18.95 -12.58
CA GLU A 148 35.63 19.83 -12.16
C GLU A 148 36.98 19.31 -12.68
N LEU A 149 37.21 17.99 -12.52
CA LEU A 149 38.44 17.36 -13.06
C LEU A 149 38.52 17.47 -14.58
N GLY A 150 37.39 17.31 -15.28
CA GLY A 150 37.33 17.52 -16.73
C GLY A 150 37.69 18.94 -17.15
N ARG A 151 37.20 19.95 -16.42
CA ARG A 151 37.54 21.36 -16.66
C ARG A 151 39.02 21.66 -16.40
N LEU A 152 39.56 21.17 -15.28
CA LEU A 152 40.97 21.35 -14.93
C LEU A 152 41.90 20.70 -15.98
N SER A 153 41.58 19.47 -16.43
CA SER A 153 42.40 18.81 -17.45
C SER A 153 42.32 19.50 -18.80
N SER A 154 41.18 20.08 -19.18
CA SER A 154 41.07 20.88 -20.41
C SER A 154 41.89 22.18 -20.31
N GLN A 155 41.85 22.87 -19.18
CA GLN A 155 42.66 24.07 -18.94
C GLN A 155 44.16 23.78 -18.96
N ALA A 156 44.59 22.68 -18.32
CA ALA A 156 45.99 22.25 -18.33
C ALA A 156 46.48 21.94 -19.74
N ARG A 157 45.66 21.25 -20.55
CA ARG A 157 45.99 20.95 -21.94
C ARG A 157 46.09 22.24 -22.80
N GLU A 158 45.16 23.17 -22.59
CA GLU A 158 45.22 24.47 -23.29
C GLU A 158 46.45 25.30 -22.91
N ALA A 159 46.79 25.32 -21.63
CA ALA A 159 48.02 26.01 -21.17
C ALA A 159 49.30 25.37 -21.75
N ALA A 160 49.34 24.04 -21.86
CA ALA A 160 50.48 23.33 -22.45
C ALA A 160 50.58 23.57 -23.96
N SER A 161 49.49 23.74 -24.67
CA SER A 161 49.47 23.99 -26.12
C SER A 161 49.88 25.40 -26.53
N LYS A 162 49.88 26.35 -25.58
CA LYS A 162 50.32 27.76 -25.80
C LYS A 162 51.80 27.98 -25.55
N ARG A 163 52.57 26.95 -25.19
CA ARG A 163 54.03 26.97 -25.09
C ARG A 163 54.69 26.37 -26.30
#